data_900ce673198a4382759428bd03230d9f
#
_entry.id   900ce673198a4382759428bd03230d9f
#
_cell.length_a   1.000
_cell.length_b   1.000
_cell.length_c   1.000
_cell.angle_alpha   90.00
_cell.angle_beta   90.00
_cell.angle_gamma   90.00
#
_symmetry.space_group_name_H-M   'P 1'
#
loop_
_entity.id
_entity.type
_entity.pdbx_description
1 polymer ?
#
loop_
_entity_poly.entity_id
_entity_poly.type
_entity_poly.pdbx_seq_one_letter_code
_entity_poly.pdbx_strand_id
1 'polypeptide(L)'
;MIIVHGTFPIKPEFREEALELMKCMAVASQDEYGCISYEFYTGLTDPNTFLLFQEWENVEALQGHFQTDHMEDFLKALPDVLNGEVMTRRYEVRSTDELGYEDDDSMAEFEPEQSGDDAYREKIVH
;
A
#
# COMPACT_ATOMS: atom_id res chain seq x y z
N MET A 1 -14.22 -4.26 0.18
CA MET A 1 -12.82 -4.22 -0.26
C MET A 1 -11.94 -3.69 0.85
N ILE A 2 -10.77 -4.30 1.00
CA ILE A 2 -9.80 -3.90 2.02
C ILE A 2 -8.57 -3.35 1.33
N ILE A 3 -8.10 -2.19 1.78
CA ILE A 3 -6.82 -1.64 1.34
C ILE A 3 -5.84 -1.73 2.50
N VAL A 4 -4.65 -2.23 2.23
CA VAL A 4 -3.56 -2.20 3.21
C VAL A 4 -2.42 -1.42 2.59
N HIS A 5 -1.87 -0.53 3.37
CA HIS A 5 -0.88 0.42 2.94
C HIS A 5 0.29 0.32 3.91
N GLY A 6 1.48 0.17 3.41
CA GLY A 6 2.65 0.02 4.25
C GLY A 6 3.82 0.83 3.76
N THR A 7 4.63 1.32 4.68
CA THR A 7 5.87 1.99 4.34
C THR A 7 7.04 1.25 4.96
N PHE A 8 8.08 1.07 4.16
CA PHE A 8 9.23 0.25 4.52
C PHE A 8 10.48 1.10 4.35
N PRO A 9 11.11 1.52 5.43
CA PRO A 9 12.40 2.22 5.30
C PRO A 9 13.48 1.19 5.00
N ILE A 10 14.22 1.41 3.93
CA ILE A 10 15.18 0.44 3.40
C ILE A 10 16.60 0.96 3.60
N LYS A 11 17.50 0.10 4.05
CA LYS A 11 18.91 0.45 4.13
C LYS A 11 19.43 0.74 2.73
N PRO A 12 20.07 1.89 2.52
CA PRO A 12 20.55 2.22 1.18
C PRO A 12 21.50 1.18 0.59
N GLU A 13 22.34 0.58 1.44
CA GLU A 13 23.31 -0.39 0.96
C GLU A 13 22.69 -1.72 0.59
N PHE A 14 21.41 -1.94 0.98
CA PHE A 14 20.69 -3.18 0.64
C PHE A 14 19.52 -2.91 -0.29
N ARG A 15 19.54 -1.76 -0.97
CA ARG A 15 18.40 -1.38 -1.80
C ARG A 15 18.15 -2.36 -2.94
N GLU A 16 19.23 -2.88 -3.56
CA GLU A 16 19.05 -3.82 -4.66
C GLU A 16 18.42 -5.11 -4.18
N GLU A 17 18.87 -5.62 -3.04
CA GLU A 17 18.29 -6.83 -2.47
C GLU A 17 16.83 -6.60 -2.12
N ALA A 18 16.52 -5.42 -1.58
CA ALA A 18 15.14 -5.10 -1.23
C ALA A 18 14.27 -5.04 -2.48
N LEU A 19 14.76 -4.46 -3.57
CA LEU A 19 14.01 -4.42 -4.81
C LEU A 19 13.64 -5.80 -5.30
N GLU A 20 14.61 -6.74 -5.26
CA GLU A 20 14.33 -8.10 -5.68
C GLU A 20 13.32 -8.78 -4.77
N LEU A 21 13.48 -8.58 -3.46
CA LEU A 21 12.56 -9.15 -2.50
C LEU A 21 11.14 -8.66 -2.74
N MET A 22 10.99 -7.33 -2.96
CA MET A 22 9.68 -6.73 -3.17
C MET A 22 9.06 -7.19 -4.49
N LYS A 23 9.86 -7.31 -5.55
CA LYS A 23 9.35 -7.78 -6.83
C LYS A 23 8.81 -9.20 -6.72
N CYS A 24 9.55 -10.07 -6.07
CA CYS A 24 9.11 -11.45 -5.89
C CYS A 24 7.81 -11.51 -5.11
N MET A 25 7.74 -10.70 -4.06
CA MET A 25 6.53 -10.66 -3.23
C MET A 25 5.33 -10.15 -4.02
N ALA A 26 5.54 -9.11 -4.83
CA ALA A 26 4.45 -8.55 -5.61
C ALA A 26 3.92 -9.55 -6.62
N VAL A 27 4.80 -10.22 -7.34
CA VAL A 27 4.39 -11.19 -8.36
C VAL A 27 3.60 -12.33 -7.73
N ALA A 28 4.13 -12.88 -6.63
CA ALA A 28 3.45 -14.01 -5.97
C ALA A 28 2.11 -13.59 -5.39
N SER A 29 2.04 -12.40 -4.83
CA SER A 29 0.79 -11.94 -4.17
C SER A 29 -0.29 -11.59 -5.19
N GLN A 30 0.11 -11.07 -6.35
CA GLN A 30 -0.86 -10.72 -7.39
C GLN A 30 -1.63 -11.94 -7.89
N ASP A 31 -1.07 -13.13 -7.71
CA ASP A 31 -1.69 -14.37 -8.17
C ASP A 31 -2.64 -14.97 -7.13
N GLU A 32 -2.72 -14.40 -5.95
CA GLU A 32 -3.55 -14.97 -4.88
C GLU A 32 -5.01 -14.70 -5.11
N TYR A 33 -5.85 -15.63 -4.65
CA TYR A 33 -7.29 -15.47 -4.73
C TYR A 33 -7.72 -14.23 -3.96
N GLY A 34 -8.52 -13.40 -4.60
CA GLY A 34 -9.06 -12.20 -3.98
C GLY A 34 -8.13 -11.00 -3.96
N CYS A 35 -6.93 -11.13 -4.53
CA CYS A 35 -6.02 -10.00 -4.63
C CYS A 35 -6.43 -9.13 -5.81
N ILE A 36 -6.80 -7.90 -5.53
CA ILE A 36 -7.15 -6.95 -6.58
C ILE A 36 -5.91 -6.29 -7.13
N SER A 37 -5.03 -5.86 -6.24
CA SER A 37 -3.75 -5.27 -6.64
C SER A 37 -2.74 -5.44 -5.52
N TYR A 38 -1.47 -5.46 -5.90
CA TYR A 38 -0.37 -5.59 -4.94
C TYR A 38 0.87 -5.03 -5.61
N GLU A 39 1.32 -3.87 -5.16
CA GLU A 39 2.40 -3.17 -5.85
C GLU A 39 3.23 -2.36 -4.87
N PHE A 40 4.54 -2.33 -5.12
CA PHE A 40 5.45 -1.50 -4.35
C PHE A 40 5.86 -0.29 -5.17
N TYR A 41 6.09 0.82 -4.49
CA TYR A 41 6.49 2.09 -5.09
C TYR A 41 7.62 2.68 -4.27
N THR A 42 8.37 3.60 -4.84
CA THR A 42 9.37 4.33 -4.08
C THR A 42 8.99 5.80 -4.05
N GLY A 43 9.44 6.49 -3.01
CA GLY A 43 9.17 7.91 -2.90
C GLY A 43 10.01 8.73 -3.84
N LEU A 44 9.44 9.80 -4.37
CA LEU A 44 10.18 10.68 -5.25
C LEU A 44 11.24 11.48 -4.48
N THR A 45 10.94 11.82 -3.23
CA THR A 45 11.88 12.59 -2.41
C THR A 45 12.72 11.69 -1.51
N ASP A 46 12.37 10.41 -1.42
CA ASP A 46 13.12 9.47 -0.60
C ASP A 46 13.08 8.09 -1.25
N PRO A 47 14.01 7.83 -2.17
CA PRO A 47 13.98 6.58 -2.92
C PRO A 47 14.25 5.34 -2.08
N ASN A 48 14.66 5.50 -0.84
CA ASN A 48 14.90 4.37 0.05
C ASN A 48 13.72 4.08 0.97
N THR A 49 12.61 4.76 0.78
CA THR A 49 11.35 4.42 1.44
C THR A 49 10.45 3.79 0.40
N PHE A 50 10.10 2.53 0.63
CA PHE A 50 9.21 1.80 -0.27
C PHE A 50 7.80 1.84 0.29
N LEU A 51 6.84 2.03 -0.59
CA LEU A 51 5.43 2.05 -0.24
C LEU A 51 4.77 0.83 -0.84
N LEU A 52 4.08 0.06 -0.02
CA LEU A 52 3.28 -1.06 -0.50
C LEU A 52 1.82 -0.64 -0.49
N PHE A 53 1.15 -0.85 -1.61
CA PHE A 53 -0.28 -0.62 -1.73
C PHE A 53 -0.90 -1.93 -2.18
N GLN A 54 -1.84 -2.44 -1.39
CA GLN A 54 -2.49 -3.70 -1.73
C GLN A 54 -3.99 -3.57 -1.50
N GLU A 55 -4.73 -4.20 -2.40
CA GLU A 55 -6.20 -4.20 -2.34
C GLU A 55 -6.68 -5.63 -2.38
N TRP A 56 -7.63 -5.95 -1.51
CA TRP A 56 -8.18 -7.30 -1.37
C TRP A 56 -9.70 -7.23 -1.44
N GLU A 57 -10.31 -8.23 -2.03
CA GLU A 57 -11.75 -8.25 -2.18
C GLU A 57 -12.46 -8.30 -0.84
N ASN A 58 -11.88 -9.01 0.12
CA ASN A 58 -12.49 -9.16 1.44
C ASN A 58 -11.44 -9.54 2.46
N VAL A 59 -11.86 -9.62 3.71
CA VAL A 59 -10.96 -9.93 4.81
C VAL A 59 -10.40 -11.34 4.69
N GLU A 60 -11.21 -12.27 4.22
CA GLU A 60 -10.77 -13.66 4.10
C GLU A 60 -9.61 -13.80 3.13
N ALA A 61 -9.65 -13.05 2.04
CA ALA A 61 -8.56 -13.08 1.07
C ALA A 61 -7.27 -12.54 1.70
N LEU A 62 -7.39 -11.45 2.46
CA LEU A 62 -6.23 -10.90 3.14
C LEU A 62 -5.67 -11.86 4.17
N GLN A 63 -6.54 -12.53 4.91
CA GLN A 63 -6.09 -13.50 5.90
C GLN A 63 -5.38 -14.68 5.23
N GLY A 64 -5.88 -15.10 4.07
CA GLY A 64 -5.20 -16.15 3.31
C GLY A 64 -3.80 -15.74 2.88
N HIS A 65 -3.64 -14.47 2.52
CA HIS A 65 -2.35 -13.92 2.14
C HIS A 65 -1.32 -14.10 3.27
N PHE A 66 -1.73 -13.85 4.51
CA PHE A 66 -0.82 -13.96 5.65
C PHE A 66 -0.37 -15.38 5.91
N GLN A 67 -1.02 -16.37 5.33
CA GLN A 67 -0.70 -17.76 5.57
C GLN A 67 0.08 -18.40 4.41
N THR A 68 0.47 -17.61 3.42
CA THR A 68 1.19 -18.14 2.27
C THR A 68 2.66 -18.33 2.60
N ASP A 69 3.29 -19.25 1.86
CA ASP A 69 4.73 -19.48 2.01
C ASP A 69 5.52 -18.25 1.62
N HIS A 70 5.11 -17.55 0.55
CA HIS A 70 5.87 -16.38 0.14
C HIS A 70 5.78 -15.26 1.17
N MET A 71 4.68 -15.16 1.91
CA MET A 71 4.60 -14.18 2.98
C MET A 71 5.55 -14.54 4.10
N GLU A 72 5.63 -15.81 4.44
CA GLU A 72 6.54 -16.27 5.47
C GLU A 72 7.99 -16.00 5.09
N ASP A 73 8.34 -16.32 3.85
CA ASP A 73 9.71 -16.09 3.36
C ASP A 73 10.04 -14.60 3.35
N PHE A 74 9.07 -13.78 2.93
CA PHE A 74 9.25 -12.34 2.90
C PHE A 74 9.54 -11.80 4.31
N LEU A 75 8.76 -12.24 5.29
CA LEU A 75 8.93 -11.76 6.66
C LEU A 75 10.27 -12.19 7.25
N LYS A 76 10.77 -13.34 6.83
CA LYS A 76 12.08 -13.80 7.30
C LYS A 76 13.22 -12.98 6.71
N ALA A 77 13.09 -12.58 5.46
CA ALA A 77 14.14 -11.84 4.76
C ALA A 77 14.11 -10.35 5.06
N LEU A 78 12.95 -9.83 5.41
CA LEU A 78 12.72 -8.39 5.53
C LEU A 78 13.64 -7.69 6.53
N PRO A 79 13.89 -8.24 7.74
CA PRO A 79 14.72 -7.52 8.70
C PRO A 79 16.12 -7.18 8.21
N ASP A 80 16.66 -7.96 7.30
CA ASP A 80 18.01 -7.71 6.80
C ASP A 80 18.13 -6.44 5.99
N VAL A 81 17.04 -6.01 5.37
CA VAL A 81 17.06 -4.83 4.49
C VAL A 81 16.41 -3.61 5.11
N LEU A 82 15.76 -3.75 6.26
CA LEU A 82 15.03 -2.64 6.88
C LEU A 82 15.95 -1.72 7.64
N ASN A 83 15.67 -0.41 7.52
CA ASN A 83 16.40 0.64 8.21
C ASN A 83 15.50 1.33 9.25
N GLY A 84 14.52 0.61 9.77
CA GLY A 84 13.60 1.16 10.76
C GLY A 84 12.34 0.34 10.79
N GLU A 85 11.33 0.88 11.43
CA GLU A 85 10.07 0.18 11.61
C GLU A 85 9.20 0.27 10.36
N VAL A 86 8.50 -0.83 10.08
CA VAL A 86 7.48 -0.85 9.05
C VAL A 86 6.21 -0.26 9.64
N MET A 87 5.58 0.64 8.89
CA MET A 87 4.31 1.24 9.30
C MET A 87 3.23 0.74 8.37
N THR A 88 2.14 0.23 8.92
CA THR A 88 1.04 -0.27 8.09
C THR A 88 -0.28 0.30 8.57
N ARG A 89 -1.20 0.46 7.63
CA ARG A 89 -2.57 0.88 7.92
C ARG A 89 -3.51 0.05 7.08
N ARG A 90 -4.67 -0.22 7.65
CA ARG A 90 -5.70 -0.99 6.96
C ARG A 90 -6.95 -0.14 6.87
N TYR A 91 -7.57 -0.14 5.69
CA TYR A 91 -8.78 0.62 5.45
C TYR A 91 -9.84 -0.30 4.87
N GLU A 92 -11.05 -0.16 5.36
CA GLU A 92 -12.20 -0.81 4.74
C GLU A 92 -12.82 0.20 3.81
N VAL A 93 -12.99 -0.18 2.54
CA VAL A 93 -13.40 0.77 1.51
C VAL A 93 -14.82 0.43 1.06
N ARG A 94 -15.63 1.45 0.91
CA ARG A 94 -16.96 1.33 0.34
C ARG A 94 -17.02 2.11 -0.96
N SER A 95 -17.66 1.51 -1.95
CA SER A 95 -17.85 2.23 -3.21
C SER A 95 -19.01 3.20 -3.04
N THR A 96 -19.05 4.22 -3.90
CA THR A 96 -20.17 5.14 -3.90
C THR A 96 -21.46 4.44 -4.27
N ASP A 97 -21.38 3.39 -5.10
CA ASP A 97 -22.56 2.62 -5.45
C ASP A 97 -23.17 1.98 -4.21
N GLU A 98 -22.33 1.42 -3.35
CA GLU A 98 -22.79 0.80 -2.11
C GLU A 98 -23.44 1.80 -1.20
N LEU A 99 -22.97 3.05 -1.23
CA LEU A 99 -23.50 4.10 -0.38
C LEU A 99 -24.71 4.79 -0.97
N GLY A 100 -24.97 4.55 -2.28
CA GLY A 100 -26.11 5.17 -2.93
C GLY A 100 -25.88 6.60 -3.32
N TYR A 101 -24.65 7.06 -3.40
CA TYR A 101 -24.31 8.42 -3.78
C TYR A 101 -24.15 8.54 -5.27
N GLU A 102 -24.29 9.78 -5.75
CA GLU A 102 -23.93 10.09 -7.11
C GLU A 102 -22.44 10.34 -7.16
N ASP A 103 -21.76 9.63 -8.02
CA ASP A 103 -20.32 9.74 -8.11
C ASP A 103 -19.86 11.14 -8.46
N ASP A 104 -20.55 11.75 -9.42
CA ASP A 104 -20.13 13.06 -9.90
C ASP A 104 -20.17 14.09 -8.80
N ASP A 105 -21.23 14.08 -8.02
CA ASP A 105 -21.36 15.04 -6.96
C ASP A 105 -20.26 14.87 -5.92
N SER A 106 -19.97 13.63 -5.57
CA SER A 106 -18.94 13.37 -4.57
C SER A 106 -17.59 13.87 -5.04
N MET A 107 -17.27 13.60 -6.28
CA MET A 107 -15.98 14.01 -6.80
C MET A 107 -15.86 15.51 -6.88
N ALA A 108 -16.95 16.18 -7.27
CA ALA A 108 -16.91 17.62 -7.36
C ALA A 108 -16.66 18.26 -6.01
N GLU A 109 -17.29 17.72 -4.99
CA GLU A 109 -17.09 18.28 -3.66
C GLU A 109 -15.70 18.02 -3.13
N PHE A 110 -15.08 17.03 -3.64
CA PHE A 110 -13.76 16.66 -3.17
C PHE A 110 -12.66 17.51 -3.77
N GLU A 111 -12.99 18.39 -4.68
CA GLU A 111 -12.00 19.26 -5.25
C GLU A 111 -11.35 20.05 -4.17
N PRO A 112 -10.08 20.00 -4.14
CA PRO A 112 -9.38 20.72 -3.08
C PRO A 112 -9.32 22.14 -3.45
N GLU A 113 -9.77 22.77 -2.96
CA GLU A 113 -9.63 24.07 -3.20
C GLU A 113 -8.70 24.69 -2.39
N GLN A 114 -8.76 23.86 -2.21
CA GLN A 114 -8.16 24.03 -1.45
C GLN A 114 -7.35 24.15 -1.09
N SER A 115 -7.57 24.28 -1.05
CA SER A 115 -6.88 24.43 -0.52
C SER A 115 -6.18 24.54 -0.18
N GLY A 116 -6.37 24.52 -0.10
CA GLY A 116 -5.77 24.65 0.33
C GLY A 116 -5.20 24.44 0.77
N ASP A 117 -5.35 24.51 0.79
CA ASP A 117 -4.86 24.43 1.21
C ASP A 117 -4.20 24.12 1.68
N ASP A 118 -4.37 24.08 1.81
CA ASP A 118 -3.80 23.87 2.19
C ASP A 118 -3.21 23.24 2.54
N ALA A 119 -3.53 23.01 2.73
CA ALA A 119 -3.09 22.42 2.99
C ALA A 119 -2.52 21.61 2.77
N TYR A 120 -3.00 21.35 2.35
CA TYR A 120 -2.52 20.94 2.01
C TYR A 120 -1.85 20.68 1.92
N ARG A 121 -2.16 20.91 1.99
CA ARG A 121 -1.57 21.20 1.86
C ARG A 121 -0.82 20.95 2.42
N GLU A 122 -1.17 20.91 2.76
CA GLU A 122 -0.55 20.98 3.24
C GLU A 122 -0.19 20.10 3.61
N LYS A 123 -0.74 19.62 3.50
CA LYS A 123 -0.57 18.99 3.69
C LYS A 123 -0.46 18.07 3.34
N ILE A 124 -0.91 18.00 2.85
CA ILE A 124 -0.78 17.62 2.30
C ILE A 124 -0.34 16.96 2.16
N VAL A 125 -0.80 16.98 2.22
CA VAL A 125 -0.32 16.89 2.02
C VAL A 125 -0.04 16.37 2.25
N HIS A 126 -0.49 16.19 2.33
CA HIS A 126 -0.12 16.34 2.42
C HIS A 126 0.11 16.04 2.59
#